data_43f867b2d8e943ce49617e51658a3696
#
_entry.id   43f867b2d8e943ce49617e51658a3696
#
_cell.length_a   1.000
_cell.length_b   1.000
_cell.length_c   1.000
_cell.angle_alpha   90.00
_cell.angle_beta   90.00
_cell.angle_gamma   90.00
#
_symmetry.space_group_name_H-M   'P 1'
#
loop_
_entity.id
_entity.type
_entity.pdbx_description
1 polymer ?
#
loop_
_entity_poly.entity_id
_entity_poly.type
_entity_poly.pdbx_seq_one_letter_code
_entity_poly.pdbx_strand_id
1 'polypeptide(L)'
;LIEQTLPQARFKADAWFLDGFSPAKNPAMWHDDLWPLIAERSNPGARAATFTVAGAVRRGLADAGFTVEKKPGHGRKRERLEARLKPDAQRLKRAPTTQPKVAIIGAGIAGACLAAALTDRGAKVSVFDQAPGLAQGTSGNPLALVMPRLDAADTVQARLLIDAYLSAQAFYEGRPGVIRTETVHRPRDAAERLRFEKLLADPPLGLEQLEALPQGGLLHKGSLVIEPALLLPDLLKGIEVEWATEATLDLDERTVNGRAFDAILLANGWQMQDQLPELGLVGRLGQIEWLESEIDAPASAIAAGPYAVASGHKRLWGATFEQHAGGAPRVSEAARAENQESLEQLAPYWWQEAQRQQAMSRAGVRATTADRLPIIGAWPDRPALIADRHQLERATWQVAPDAYGKTGLFLAGGYGSRGFTWAPWAAAILRAQIFNDPNPAHSDALRAIVPIRHSLRAIKRKKPE
;
A
#
# COMPACT_ATOMS: atom_id res chain seq x y z
N LEU A 1 2.03 -12.44 20.89
CA LEU A 1 1.91 -11.54 19.73
C LEU A 1 1.85 -10.08 20.19
N ILE A 2 0.91 -9.72 21.06
CA ILE A 2 0.72 -8.32 21.52
C ILE A 2 1.96 -7.78 22.25
N GLU A 3 2.63 -8.60 23.05
CA GLU A 3 3.88 -8.27 23.76
C GLU A 3 5.04 -7.95 22.81
N GLN A 4 5.02 -8.51 21.61
CA GLN A 4 6.03 -8.26 20.59
C GLN A 4 5.70 -7.05 19.72
N THR A 5 4.41 -6.77 19.52
CA THR A 5 3.96 -5.73 18.58
C THR A 5 3.67 -4.42 19.25
N LEU A 6 3.07 -4.42 20.46
CA LEU A 6 2.69 -3.20 21.17
C LEU A 6 3.88 -2.30 21.55
N PRO A 7 5.07 -2.82 21.96
CA PRO A 7 6.24 -1.98 22.22
C PRO A 7 6.76 -1.27 20.97
N GLN A 8 6.52 -1.84 19.78
CA GLN A 8 6.95 -1.29 18.50
C GLN A 8 5.90 -0.33 17.91
N ALA A 9 4.69 -0.30 18.46
CA ALA A 9 3.62 0.55 17.97
C ALA A 9 3.90 2.03 18.27
N ARG A 10 3.67 2.90 17.29
CA ARG A 10 3.93 4.34 17.39
C ARG A 10 2.62 5.11 17.45
N PHE A 11 1.87 4.89 18.50
CA PHE A 11 0.66 5.64 18.78
C PHE A 11 0.50 5.85 20.29
N LYS A 12 -0.38 6.76 20.66
CA LYS A 12 -0.96 6.91 21.98
C LYS A 12 -2.47 6.79 21.85
N ALA A 13 -3.07 5.89 22.62
CA ALA A 13 -4.51 5.67 22.62
C ALA A 13 -5.23 6.56 23.60
N ASP A 14 -6.41 7.04 23.24
CA ASP A 14 -7.34 7.71 24.14
C ASP A 14 -8.34 6.73 24.75
N ALA A 15 -8.53 5.57 24.12
CA ALA A 15 -9.41 4.50 24.61
C ALA A 15 -8.88 3.11 24.23
N TRP A 16 -9.03 2.17 25.17
CA TRP A 16 -8.71 0.75 25.01
C TRP A 16 -9.96 -0.10 25.25
N PHE A 17 -10.29 -0.92 24.28
CA PHE A 17 -11.31 -1.95 24.44
C PHE A 17 -10.60 -3.31 24.61
N LEU A 18 -10.49 -3.74 25.87
CA LEU A 18 -9.79 -4.97 26.24
C LEU A 18 -10.80 -6.14 26.18
N ASP A 19 -11.16 -6.51 24.95
CA ASP A 19 -12.14 -7.55 24.65
C ASP A 19 -11.42 -8.83 24.23
N GLY A 20 -10.89 -9.56 25.19
CA GLY A 20 -10.23 -10.84 25.02
C GLY A 20 -11.06 -11.99 25.57
N PHE A 21 -10.60 -13.22 25.39
CA PHE A 21 -11.18 -14.39 26.05
C PHE A 21 -11.04 -14.28 27.58
N SER A 22 -11.90 -15.01 28.33
CA SER A 22 -11.84 -15.05 29.77
C SER A 22 -10.41 -15.31 30.29
N PRO A 23 -9.89 -14.53 31.24
CA PRO A 23 -8.55 -14.72 31.79
C PRO A 23 -8.26 -16.14 32.28
N ALA A 24 -9.26 -16.82 32.80
CA ALA A 24 -9.14 -18.23 33.25
C ALA A 24 -8.96 -19.22 32.08
N LYS A 25 -9.47 -18.89 30.88
CA LYS A 25 -9.39 -19.77 29.70
C LYS A 25 -8.20 -19.39 28.80
N ASN A 26 -7.75 -18.16 28.82
CA ASN A 26 -6.62 -17.70 28.04
C ASN A 26 -5.76 -16.71 28.85
N PRO A 27 -4.98 -17.18 29.83
CA PRO A 27 -4.15 -16.31 30.68
C PRO A 27 -3.08 -15.54 29.90
N ALA A 28 -2.61 -16.09 28.77
CA ALA A 28 -1.58 -15.43 27.94
C ALA A 28 -2.04 -14.09 27.32
N MET A 29 -3.34 -13.86 27.19
CA MET A 29 -3.87 -12.55 26.74
C MET A 29 -3.92 -11.49 27.85
N TRP A 30 -3.67 -11.88 29.10
CA TRP A 30 -3.83 -11.05 30.29
C TRP A 30 -2.57 -11.06 31.16
N HIS A 31 -1.42 -11.22 30.51
CA HIS A 31 -0.11 -11.29 31.15
C HIS A 31 0.26 -9.96 31.81
N ASP A 32 1.00 -10.03 32.93
CA ASP A 32 1.32 -8.85 33.74
C ASP A 32 2.14 -7.80 32.99
N ASP A 33 2.99 -8.20 32.04
CA ASP A 33 3.77 -7.29 31.20
C ASP A 33 2.92 -6.44 30.22
N LEU A 34 1.67 -6.80 30.02
CA LEU A 34 0.77 -6.05 29.13
C LEU A 34 0.37 -4.69 29.72
N TRP A 35 0.19 -4.60 31.02
CA TRP A 35 -0.36 -3.41 31.66
C TRP A 35 0.56 -2.18 31.57
N PRO A 36 1.88 -2.30 31.82
CA PRO A 36 2.82 -1.21 31.58
C PRO A 36 2.84 -0.75 30.13
N LEU A 37 2.76 -1.68 29.15
CA LEU A 37 2.73 -1.37 27.73
C LEU A 37 1.48 -0.60 27.34
N ILE A 38 0.31 -0.97 27.88
CA ILE A 38 -0.94 -0.23 27.68
C ILE A 38 -0.80 1.19 28.23
N ALA A 39 -0.30 1.34 29.47
CA ALA A 39 -0.10 2.65 30.08
C ALA A 39 0.89 3.52 29.29
N GLU A 40 2.00 2.92 28.84
CA GLU A 40 2.99 3.59 27.99
C GLU A 40 2.39 4.06 26.66
N ARG A 41 1.49 3.31 26.07
CA ARG A 41 0.81 3.63 24.80
C ARG A 41 -0.50 4.40 24.99
N SER A 42 -0.75 4.96 26.15
CA SER A 42 -1.93 5.76 26.45
C SER A 42 -1.64 7.26 26.52
N ASN A 43 -2.60 8.07 26.10
CA ASN A 43 -2.62 9.48 26.42
C ASN A 43 -3.03 9.71 27.90
N PRO A 44 -2.60 10.81 28.54
CA PRO A 44 -3.09 11.19 29.85
C PRO A 44 -4.61 11.27 29.86
N GLY A 45 -5.24 10.60 30.83
CA GLY A 45 -6.69 10.52 30.91
C GLY A 45 -7.35 9.50 29.97
N ALA A 46 -6.58 8.70 29.24
CA ALA A 46 -7.08 7.61 28.41
C ALA A 46 -7.98 6.67 29.22
N ARG A 47 -8.99 6.12 28.54
CA ARG A 47 -9.96 5.19 29.14
C ARG A 47 -9.63 3.76 28.71
N ALA A 48 -9.89 2.81 29.60
CA ALA A 48 -9.89 1.39 29.25
C ALA A 48 -11.19 0.75 29.75
N ALA A 49 -11.73 -0.17 28.96
CA ALA A 49 -12.93 -0.92 29.33
C ALA A 49 -12.74 -2.41 29.01
N THR A 50 -13.25 -3.26 29.90
CA THR A 50 -13.26 -4.72 29.69
C THR A 50 -14.49 -5.36 30.35
N PHE A 51 -14.97 -6.43 29.72
CA PHE A 51 -16.07 -7.21 30.25
C PHE A 51 -15.71 -8.03 31.51
N THR A 52 -14.41 -8.28 31.73
CA THR A 52 -13.95 -9.08 32.86
C THR A 52 -13.75 -8.23 34.13
N VAL A 53 -14.16 -8.78 35.28
CA VAL A 53 -13.89 -8.17 36.57
C VAL A 53 -12.85 -8.93 37.40
N ALA A 54 -12.06 -9.77 36.72
CA ALA A 54 -11.01 -10.59 37.32
C ALA A 54 -10.04 -9.71 38.17
N GLY A 55 -9.74 -10.18 39.39
CA GLY A 55 -8.89 -9.46 40.32
C GLY A 55 -7.49 -9.15 39.78
N ALA A 56 -6.90 -10.05 39.02
CA ALA A 56 -5.60 -9.85 38.38
C ALA A 56 -5.64 -8.69 37.36
N VAL A 57 -6.63 -8.64 36.47
CA VAL A 57 -6.81 -7.55 35.50
C VAL A 57 -7.02 -6.19 36.20
N ARG A 58 -7.84 -6.17 37.27
CA ARG A 58 -8.06 -4.96 38.04
C ARG A 58 -6.78 -4.44 38.70
N ARG A 59 -5.99 -5.35 39.31
CA ARG A 59 -4.71 -4.97 39.94
C ARG A 59 -3.71 -4.51 38.88
N GLY A 60 -3.52 -5.27 37.81
CA GLY A 60 -2.58 -4.92 36.76
C GLY A 60 -2.82 -3.56 36.13
N LEU A 61 -4.08 -3.21 35.85
CA LEU A 61 -4.44 -1.85 35.39
C LEU A 61 -4.15 -0.80 36.48
N ALA A 62 -4.48 -1.08 37.78
CA ALA A 62 -4.22 -0.15 38.85
C ALA A 62 -2.73 0.09 39.09
N ASP A 63 -1.92 -0.95 39.08
CA ASP A 63 -0.46 -0.90 39.21
C ASP A 63 0.21 -0.15 38.04
N ALA A 64 -0.39 -0.22 36.84
CA ALA A 64 0.04 0.54 35.67
C ALA A 64 -0.44 2.02 35.68
N GLY A 65 -1.06 2.49 36.74
CA GLY A 65 -1.43 3.90 36.95
C GLY A 65 -2.85 4.27 36.54
N PHE A 66 -3.71 3.30 36.24
CA PHE A 66 -5.13 3.57 36.01
C PHE A 66 -5.94 3.61 37.31
N THR A 67 -6.90 4.52 37.39
CA THR A 67 -7.99 4.42 38.34
C THR A 67 -9.02 3.47 37.78
N VAL A 68 -9.31 2.37 38.50
CA VAL A 68 -10.17 1.28 38.03
C VAL A 68 -11.45 1.19 38.81
N GLU A 69 -12.59 1.20 38.14
CA GLU A 69 -13.93 1.12 38.73
C GLU A 69 -14.70 -0.07 38.15
N LYS A 70 -15.51 -0.68 39.02
CA LYS A 70 -16.55 -1.61 38.58
C LYS A 70 -17.80 -0.82 38.23
N LYS A 71 -18.34 -1.12 37.05
CA LYS A 71 -19.60 -0.53 36.56
C LYS A 71 -20.62 -1.65 36.25
N PRO A 72 -21.92 -1.32 36.24
CA PRO A 72 -22.93 -2.27 35.78
C PRO A 72 -22.58 -2.85 34.40
N GLY A 73 -22.67 -4.16 34.25
CA GLY A 73 -22.43 -4.84 33.01
C GLY A 73 -23.54 -4.61 31.99
N HIS A 74 -23.44 -5.29 30.84
CA HIS A 74 -24.45 -5.28 29.79
C HIS A 74 -24.92 -6.71 29.49
N GLY A 75 -26.20 -6.88 29.17
CA GLY A 75 -26.80 -8.18 28.85
C GLY A 75 -26.74 -9.15 30.05
N ARG A 76 -26.09 -10.31 29.85
CA ARG A 76 -25.95 -11.35 30.88
C ARG A 76 -24.82 -11.11 31.89
N LYS A 77 -24.02 -10.05 31.71
CA LYS A 77 -22.91 -9.71 32.63
C LYS A 77 -23.39 -8.76 33.72
N ARG A 78 -23.14 -9.10 34.97
CA ARG A 78 -23.52 -8.24 36.11
C ARG A 78 -22.64 -7.01 36.23
N GLU A 79 -21.35 -7.13 35.97
CA GLU A 79 -20.36 -6.07 36.14
C GLU A 79 -19.35 -6.07 34.95
N ARG A 80 -18.73 -4.91 34.74
CA ARG A 80 -17.56 -4.69 33.86
C ARG A 80 -16.54 -3.82 34.60
N LEU A 81 -15.29 -3.77 34.09
CA LEU A 81 -14.31 -2.78 34.55
C LEU A 81 -14.24 -1.63 33.55
N GLU A 82 -14.24 -0.43 34.11
CA GLU A 82 -13.81 0.78 33.45
C GLU A 82 -12.60 1.34 34.17
N ALA A 83 -11.63 1.84 33.42
CA ALA A 83 -10.41 2.39 33.98
C ALA A 83 -10.05 3.69 33.29
N ARG A 84 -9.36 4.58 34.00
CA ARG A 84 -8.90 5.86 33.49
C ARG A 84 -7.47 6.11 33.94
N LEU A 85 -6.55 6.37 32.98
CA LEU A 85 -5.18 6.72 33.31
C LEU A 85 -5.12 8.08 33.98
N LYS A 86 -4.39 8.17 35.11
CA LYS A 86 -4.27 9.41 35.87
C LYS A 86 -3.64 10.52 35.01
N PRO A 87 -4.09 11.79 35.18
CA PRO A 87 -3.63 12.91 34.34
C PRO A 87 -2.15 13.30 34.51
N ASP A 88 -1.52 12.91 35.60
CA ASP A 88 -0.15 13.32 35.98
C ASP A 88 0.96 12.65 35.17
N ALA A 89 0.61 11.69 34.31
CA ALA A 89 1.54 11.16 33.31
C ALA A 89 1.77 12.23 32.24
N GLN A 90 2.97 12.78 32.20
CA GLN A 90 3.51 13.80 31.28
C GLN A 90 2.62 14.07 30.05
N ARG A 91 1.98 15.23 30.06
CA ARG A 91 1.26 15.76 28.89
C ARG A 91 2.25 15.89 27.73
N LEU A 92 2.36 14.87 26.92
CA LEU A 92 2.85 15.11 25.58
C LEU A 92 1.85 16.08 24.94
N LYS A 93 2.31 17.33 24.74
CA LYS A 93 1.52 18.34 24.03
C LYS A 93 1.03 17.66 22.75
N ARG A 94 -0.28 17.53 22.62
CA ARG A 94 -0.90 17.24 21.33
C ARG A 94 -0.31 18.30 20.41
N ALA A 95 0.46 17.88 19.41
CA ALA A 95 1.00 18.81 18.42
C ALA A 95 -0.18 19.68 17.95
N PRO A 96 -0.03 20.99 17.84
CA PRO A 96 -1.11 21.82 17.34
C PRO A 96 -1.58 21.20 16.04
N THR A 97 -2.90 21.19 15.81
CA THR A 97 -3.52 20.75 14.55
C THR A 97 -3.20 21.77 13.46
N THR A 98 -1.92 21.95 13.16
CA THR A 98 -1.47 22.66 11.97
C THR A 98 -1.81 21.77 10.80
N GLN A 99 -2.59 22.28 9.87
CA GLN A 99 -2.84 21.60 8.61
C GLN A 99 -1.52 21.55 7.86
N PRO A 100 -0.84 20.40 7.75
CA PRO A 100 0.43 20.35 7.07
C PRO A 100 0.26 20.74 5.59
N LYS A 101 1.18 21.56 5.09
CA LYS A 101 1.29 21.84 3.67
C LYS A 101 2.10 20.74 3.02
N VAL A 102 1.52 20.05 2.08
CA VAL A 102 2.11 18.86 1.45
C VAL A 102 2.21 19.06 -0.05
N ALA A 103 3.43 18.90 -0.59
CA ALA A 103 3.64 18.82 -2.02
C ALA A 103 3.66 17.35 -2.47
N ILE A 104 2.98 17.03 -3.56
CA ILE A 104 3.02 15.73 -4.21
C ILE A 104 3.52 15.90 -5.64
N ILE A 105 4.56 15.19 -6.01
CA ILE A 105 5.14 15.20 -7.34
C ILE A 105 4.64 13.97 -8.10
N GLY A 106 3.80 14.21 -9.11
CA GLY A 106 3.13 13.20 -9.93
C GLY A 106 1.65 13.06 -9.60
N ALA A 107 0.78 13.21 -10.60
CA ALA A 107 -0.67 13.06 -10.53
C ALA A 107 -1.17 11.69 -11.06
N GLY A 108 -0.30 10.70 -11.14
CA GLY A 108 -0.66 9.31 -11.41
C GLY A 108 -1.39 8.67 -10.23
N ILE A 109 -1.72 7.38 -10.32
CA ILE A 109 -2.49 6.69 -9.27
C ILE A 109 -1.86 6.80 -7.87
N ALA A 110 -0.53 6.79 -7.78
CA ALA A 110 0.18 6.94 -6.51
C ALA A 110 -0.09 8.32 -5.89
N GLY A 111 0.12 9.39 -6.66
CA GLY A 111 -0.12 10.77 -6.21
C GLY A 111 -1.59 11.05 -5.96
N ALA A 112 -2.50 10.56 -6.79
CA ALA A 112 -3.94 10.75 -6.62
C ALA A 112 -4.46 10.09 -5.32
N CYS A 113 -4.03 8.85 -5.01
CA CYS A 113 -4.38 8.20 -3.74
C CYS A 113 -3.82 8.95 -2.53
N LEU A 114 -2.57 9.44 -2.62
CA LEU A 114 -1.96 10.25 -1.58
C LEU A 114 -2.71 11.55 -1.37
N ALA A 115 -3.02 12.25 -2.45
CA ALA A 115 -3.71 13.54 -2.43
C ALA A 115 -5.09 13.40 -1.77
N ALA A 116 -5.88 12.41 -2.17
CA ALA A 116 -7.16 12.12 -1.54
C ALA A 116 -7.01 11.81 -0.04
N ALA A 117 -6.14 10.86 0.32
CA ALA A 117 -5.98 10.43 1.72
C ALA A 117 -5.45 11.52 2.65
N LEU A 118 -4.58 12.39 2.17
CA LEU A 118 -4.01 13.50 2.95
C LEU A 118 -4.99 14.65 3.09
N THR A 119 -5.72 14.98 2.03
CA THR A 119 -6.78 16.01 2.06
C THR A 119 -7.91 15.61 2.99
N ASP A 120 -8.37 14.35 2.93
CA ASP A 120 -9.36 13.80 3.87
C ASP A 120 -8.93 13.93 5.33
N ARG A 121 -7.63 13.82 5.60
CA ARG A 121 -7.08 13.97 6.96
C ARG A 121 -6.86 15.43 7.36
N GLY A 122 -7.02 16.37 6.43
CA GLY A 122 -6.95 17.80 6.64
C GLY A 122 -5.61 18.47 6.27
N ALA A 123 -4.78 17.84 5.44
CA ALA A 123 -3.61 18.51 4.86
C ALA A 123 -4.02 19.52 3.79
N LYS A 124 -3.21 20.56 3.60
CA LYS A 124 -3.23 21.40 2.39
C LYS A 124 -2.33 20.77 1.36
N VAL A 125 -2.91 20.20 0.32
CA VAL A 125 -2.18 19.46 -0.70
C VAL A 125 -2.07 20.28 -1.98
N SER A 126 -0.86 20.38 -2.53
CA SER A 126 -0.58 20.86 -3.89
C SER A 126 0.07 19.71 -4.67
N VAL A 127 -0.44 19.42 -5.85
CA VAL A 127 0.07 18.37 -6.73
C VAL A 127 0.75 19.02 -7.94
N PHE A 128 1.92 18.51 -8.33
CA PHE A 128 2.67 18.97 -9.49
C PHE A 128 2.85 17.82 -10.46
N ASP A 129 2.52 18.02 -11.73
CA ASP A 129 2.77 17.02 -12.76
C ASP A 129 3.33 17.70 -14.03
N GLN A 130 4.42 17.13 -14.55
CA GLN A 130 5.04 17.63 -15.79
C GLN A 130 4.20 17.38 -17.04
N ALA A 131 3.26 16.44 -16.98
CA ALA A 131 2.34 16.18 -18.07
C ALA A 131 1.26 17.28 -18.19
N PRO A 132 0.73 17.53 -19.40
CA PRO A 132 -0.29 18.56 -19.60
C PRO A 132 -1.68 18.19 -19.07
N GLY A 133 -1.84 16.99 -18.49
CA GLY A 133 -3.11 16.52 -17.95
C GLY A 133 -3.05 15.12 -17.37
N LEU A 134 -4.21 14.65 -16.93
CA LEU A 134 -4.37 13.35 -16.29
C LEU A 134 -3.97 12.19 -17.20
N ALA A 135 -3.52 11.10 -16.54
CA ALA A 135 -3.38 9.77 -17.15
C ALA A 135 -2.38 9.67 -18.32
N GLN A 136 -1.39 10.56 -18.38
CA GLN A 136 -0.38 10.53 -19.44
C GLN A 136 0.69 9.45 -19.22
N GLY A 137 0.96 9.07 -17.96
CA GLY A 137 1.90 8.00 -17.59
C GLY A 137 1.26 6.60 -17.58
N THR A 138 1.88 5.66 -16.85
CA THR A 138 1.44 4.24 -16.73
C THR A 138 0.06 4.06 -16.07
N SER A 139 -0.45 5.07 -15.39
CA SER A 139 -1.80 5.07 -14.81
C SER A 139 -2.91 5.33 -15.83
N GLY A 140 -2.59 5.64 -17.08
CA GLY A 140 -3.54 6.03 -18.11
C GLY A 140 -4.01 4.91 -19.02
N ASN A 141 -3.89 3.65 -18.63
CA ASN A 141 -4.48 2.56 -19.38
C ASN A 141 -6.02 2.68 -19.38
N PRO A 142 -6.72 2.30 -20.46
CA PRO A 142 -8.19 2.38 -20.51
C PRO A 142 -8.87 1.60 -19.39
N LEU A 143 -8.31 0.44 -19.02
CA LEU A 143 -8.72 -0.39 -17.89
C LEU A 143 -7.51 -0.81 -17.07
N ALA A 144 -7.71 -1.01 -15.78
CA ALA A 144 -6.74 -1.62 -14.87
C ALA A 144 -7.39 -2.76 -14.09
N LEU A 145 -6.62 -3.81 -13.81
CA LEU A 145 -7.06 -4.95 -13.03
C LEU A 145 -6.38 -4.92 -11.65
N VAL A 146 -7.19 -4.97 -10.60
CA VAL A 146 -6.75 -5.23 -9.23
C VAL A 146 -7.18 -6.63 -8.86
N MET A 147 -6.22 -7.54 -8.80
CA MET A 147 -6.43 -8.92 -8.36
C MET A 147 -5.37 -9.30 -7.33
N PRO A 148 -5.65 -10.22 -6.39
CA PRO A 148 -4.67 -10.64 -5.40
C PRO A 148 -3.53 -11.40 -6.07
N ARG A 149 -2.32 -11.20 -5.57
CA ARG A 149 -1.21 -12.11 -5.81
C ARG A 149 -0.98 -12.91 -4.54
N LEU A 150 -1.40 -14.17 -4.58
CA LEU A 150 -1.30 -15.06 -3.45
C LEU A 150 -0.03 -15.89 -3.54
N ASP A 151 0.57 -16.17 -2.39
CA ASP A 151 1.67 -17.10 -2.22
C ASP A 151 1.25 -18.15 -1.19
N ALA A 152 1.64 -19.41 -1.40
CA ALA A 152 1.36 -20.48 -0.48
C ALA A 152 2.25 -20.47 0.79
N ALA A 153 3.36 -19.70 0.75
CA ALA A 153 4.23 -19.53 1.88
C ALA A 153 3.83 -18.31 2.71
N ASP A 154 3.74 -18.45 4.03
CA ASP A 154 3.48 -17.35 4.95
C ASP A 154 4.76 -16.51 5.14
N THR A 155 5.05 -15.66 4.16
CA THR A 155 6.18 -14.74 4.19
C THR A 155 5.71 -13.30 4.42
N VAL A 156 6.61 -12.43 4.89
CA VAL A 156 6.33 -10.98 4.99
C VAL A 156 5.87 -10.44 3.64
N GLN A 157 6.47 -10.88 2.54
CA GLN A 157 6.11 -10.45 1.20
C GLN A 157 4.70 -10.91 0.78
N ALA A 158 4.31 -12.13 1.13
CA ALA A 158 2.96 -12.63 0.86
C ALA A 158 1.90 -11.81 1.61
N ARG A 159 2.14 -11.55 2.90
CA ARG A 159 1.24 -10.72 3.74
C ARG A 159 1.13 -9.30 3.21
N LEU A 160 2.24 -8.68 2.81
CA LEU A 160 2.25 -7.35 2.19
C LEU A 160 1.32 -7.23 0.98
N LEU A 161 1.35 -8.25 0.11
CA LEU A 161 0.52 -8.29 -1.09
C LEU A 161 -0.98 -8.43 -0.75
N ILE A 162 -1.30 -9.17 0.30
CA ILE A 162 -2.66 -9.31 0.81
C ILE A 162 -3.13 -8.00 1.43
N ASP A 163 -2.33 -7.37 2.30
CA ASP A 163 -2.68 -6.11 2.95
C ASP A 163 -2.92 -4.99 1.93
N ALA A 164 -2.06 -4.90 0.91
CA ALA A 164 -2.23 -3.94 -0.18
C ALA A 164 -3.50 -4.20 -0.99
N TYR A 165 -3.82 -5.46 -1.28
CA TYR A 165 -5.02 -5.84 -2.00
C TYR A 165 -6.29 -5.52 -1.22
N LEU A 166 -6.36 -5.89 0.06
CA LEU A 166 -7.50 -5.59 0.93
C LEU A 166 -7.69 -4.07 1.13
N SER A 167 -6.58 -3.36 1.29
CA SER A 167 -6.60 -1.89 1.34
C SER A 167 -7.13 -1.28 0.05
N ALA A 168 -6.76 -1.82 -1.11
CA ALA A 168 -7.25 -1.36 -2.40
C ALA A 168 -8.77 -1.61 -2.55
N GLN A 169 -9.25 -2.80 -2.17
CA GLN A 169 -10.70 -3.09 -2.17
C GLN A 169 -11.48 -2.07 -1.34
N ALA A 170 -11.05 -1.82 -0.10
CA ALA A 170 -11.72 -0.90 0.80
C ALA A 170 -11.65 0.57 0.33
N PHE A 171 -10.50 1.00 -0.18
CA PHE A 171 -10.29 2.38 -0.62
C PHE A 171 -11.09 2.73 -1.88
N TYR A 172 -11.22 1.78 -2.80
CA TYR A 172 -11.91 2.00 -4.07
C TYR A 172 -13.42 1.70 -4.02
N GLU A 173 -13.92 1.14 -2.94
CA GLU A 173 -15.35 0.79 -2.82
C GLU A 173 -16.25 2.00 -3.08
N GLY A 174 -17.21 1.83 -4.00
CA GLY A 174 -18.18 2.86 -4.37
C GLY A 174 -17.64 4.05 -5.17
N ARG A 175 -16.36 4.06 -5.56
CA ARG A 175 -15.80 5.16 -6.37
C ARG A 175 -16.16 5.02 -7.85
N PRO A 176 -16.28 6.15 -8.58
CA PRO A 176 -16.53 6.15 -10.02
C PRO A 176 -15.49 5.33 -10.78
N GLY A 177 -15.94 4.58 -11.79
CA GLY A 177 -15.08 3.77 -12.63
C GLY A 177 -14.51 2.51 -11.95
N VAL A 178 -14.98 2.15 -10.77
CA VAL A 178 -14.56 0.93 -10.05
C VAL A 178 -15.70 -0.08 -10.04
N ILE A 179 -15.43 -1.26 -10.59
CA ILE A 179 -16.41 -2.34 -10.68
C ILE A 179 -15.83 -3.59 -10.03
N ARG A 180 -16.54 -4.13 -9.05
CA ARG A 180 -16.18 -5.43 -8.45
C ARG A 180 -16.52 -6.54 -9.44
N THR A 181 -15.57 -7.46 -9.63
CA THR A 181 -15.70 -8.56 -10.58
C THR A 181 -14.98 -9.81 -10.08
N GLU A 182 -15.11 -10.86 -10.85
CA GLU A 182 -14.34 -12.10 -10.66
C GLU A 182 -13.19 -12.18 -11.68
N THR A 183 -12.07 -12.76 -11.28
CA THR A 183 -10.95 -13.06 -12.18
C THR A 183 -10.73 -14.55 -12.27
N VAL A 184 -10.83 -15.08 -13.49
CA VAL A 184 -10.43 -16.45 -13.83
C VAL A 184 -8.90 -16.47 -13.95
N HIS A 185 -8.21 -17.14 -13.05
CA HIS A 185 -6.75 -17.27 -13.05
C HIS A 185 -6.36 -18.67 -13.45
N ARG A 186 -5.87 -18.84 -14.66
CA ARG A 186 -5.41 -20.12 -15.22
C ARG A 186 -3.94 -20.35 -14.91
N PRO A 187 -3.52 -21.57 -14.57
CA PRO A 187 -2.11 -21.89 -14.38
C PRO A 187 -1.41 -21.91 -15.74
N ARG A 188 -0.22 -21.33 -15.81
CA ARG A 188 0.64 -21.30 -17.02
C ARG A 188 1.34 -22.63 -17.25
N ASP A 189 1.64 -23.35 -16.17
CA ASP A 189 2.41 -24.57 -16.17
C ASP A 189 2.01 -25.50 -14.99
N ALA A 190 2.63 -26.67 -14.93
CA ALA A 190 2.39 -27.66 -13.87
C ALA A 190 2.84 -27.14 -12.47
N ALA A 191 3.89 -26.34 -12.40
CA ALA A 191 4.39 -25.80 -11.15
C ALA A 191 3.39 -24.77 -10.56
N GLU A 192 2.81 -23.94 -11.42
CA GLU A 192 1.77 -23.00 -10.99
C GLU A 192 0.47 -23.71 -10.62
N ARG A 193 0.10 -24.80 -11.28
CA ARG A 193 -1.03 -25.64 -10.90
C ARG A 193 -0.84 -26.21 -9.48
N LEU A 194 0.32 -26.77 -9.19
CA LEU A 194 0.64 -27.28 -7.85
C LEU A 194 0.62 -26.16 -6.78
N ARG A 195 1.04 -24.96 -7.15
CA ARG A 195 0.93 -23.79 -6.27
C ARG A 195 -0.53 -23.44 -5.98
N PHE A 196 -1.41 -23.50 -6.96
CA PHE A 196 -2.86 -23.26 -6.79
C PHE A 196 -3.52 -24.29 -5.88
N GLU A 197 -3.14 -25.56 -6.02
CA GLU A 197 -3.62 -26.61 -5.12
C GLU A 197 -3.24 -26.33 -3.65
N LYS A 198 -2.01 -25.87 -3.39
CA LYS A 198 -1.56 -25.47 -2.06
C LYS A 198 -2.34 -24.26 -1.52
N LEU A 199 -2.61 -23.27 -2.35
CA LEU A 199 -3.42 -22.11 -1.98
C LEU A 199 -4.86 -22.45 -1.65
N LEU A 200 -5.43 -23.46 -2.31
CA LEU A 200 -6.79 -23.93 -2.03
C LEU A 200 -6.87 -24.79 -0.76
N ALA A 201 -5.78 -25.48 -0.42
CA ALA A 201 -5.70 -26.26 0.82
C ALA A 201 -5.63 -25.37 2.08
N ASP A 202 -4.99 -24.18 1.97
CA ASP A 202 -4.89 -23.20 3.05
C ASP A 202 -5.00 -21.78 2.47
N PRO A 203 -6.23 -21.31 2.17
CA PRO A 203 -6.45 -20.07 1.45
C PRO A 203 -6.18 -18.84 2.33
N PRO A 204 -5.18 -18.01 1.98
CA PRO A 204 -4.78 -16.86 2.81
C PRO A 204 -5.80 -15.72 2.86
N LEU A 205 -6.79 -15.70 1.95
CA LEU A 205 -7.90 -14.73 1.92
C LEU A 205 -9.25 -15.32 2.35
N GLY A 206 -9.30 -16.59 2.76
CA GLY A 206 -10.56 -17.28 3.02
C GLY A 206 -11.25 -17.79 1.75
N LEU A 207 -12.12 -18.78 1.93
CA LEU A 207 -12.85 -19.46 0.84
C LEU A 207 -13.92 -18.58 0.20
N GLU A 208 -14.37 -17.52 0.86
CA GLU A 208 -15.31 -16.57 0.31
C GLU A 208 -14.72 -15.71 -0.81
N GLN A 209 -13.40 -15.59 -0.89
CA GLN A 209 -12.70 -14.82 -1.92
C GLN A 209 -11.95 -15.66 -2.95
N LEU A 210 -11.82 -16.97 -2.72
CA LEU A 210 -11.05 -17.87 -3.57
C LEU A 210 -11.81 -19.18 -3.79
N GLU A 211 -11.96 -19.57 -5.05
CA GLU A 211 -12.63 -20.82 -5.44
C GLU A 211 -11.79 -21.59 -6.46
N ALA A 212 -11.86 -22.92 -6.38
CA ALA A 212 -11.24 -23.79 -7.36
C ALA A 212 -12.06 -23.83 -8.67
N LEU A 213 -11.37 -23.73 -9.81
CA LEU A 213 -12.00 -23.97 -11.10
C LEU A 213 -11.91 -25.43 -11.51
N PRO A 214 -12.96 -26.02 -12.13
CA PRO A 214 -13.01 -27.44 -12.50
C PRO A 214 -11.86 -27.90 -13.40
N GLN A 215 -11.29 -26.99 -14.17
CA GLN A 215 -10.20 -27.27 -15.14
C GLN A 215 -8.81 -27.01 -14.54
N GLY A 216 -8.72 -26.80 -13.22
CA GLY A 216 -7.47 -26.50 -12.53
C GLY A 216 -7.06 -25.03 -12.70
N GLY A 217 -7.56 -24.17 -11.87
CA GLY A 217 -7.28 -22.74 -11.80
C GLY A 217 -7.93 -22.15 -10.56
N LEU A 218 -7.86 -20.85 -10.41
CA LEU A 218 -8.45 -20.12 -9.30
C LEU A 218 -9.48 -19.10 -9.80
N LEU A 219 -10.59 -18.98 -9.12
CA LEU A 219 -11.52 -17.88 -9.26
C LEU A 219 -11.30 -16.91 -8.09
N HIS A 220 -10.87 -15.68 -8.40
CA HIS A 220 -10.75 -14.61 -7.42
C HIS A 220 -12.02 -13.77 -7.43
N LYS A 221 -12.85 -13.86 -6.37
CA LYS A 221 -14.20 -13.24 -6.30
C LYS A 221 -14.21 -11.76 -5.93
N GLY A 222 -13.11 -11.21 -5.48
CA GLY A 222 -13.02 -9.83 -5.01
C GLY A 222 -12.16 -8.92 -5.89
N SER A 223 -11.88 -9.30 -7.13
CA SER A 223 -11.12 -8.48 -8.07
C SER A 223 -11.86 -7.19 -8.43
N LEU A 224 -11.11 -6.17 -8.85
CA LEU A 224 -11.69 -4.92 -9.34
C LEU A 224 -11.21 -4.66 -10.76
N VAL A 225 -12.13 -4.27 -11.62
CA VAL A 225 -11.84 -3.60 -12.88
C VAL A 225 -12.02 -2.11 -12.67
N ILE A 226 -11.01 -1.35 -13.03
CA ILE A 226 -10.96 0.09 -12.81
C ILE A 226 -10.82 0.80 -14.16
N GLU A 227 -11.61 1.85 -14.36
CA GLU A 227 -11.44 2.84 -15.43
C GLU A 227 -10.71 4.05 -14.87
N PRO A 228 -9.39 4.19 -15.09
CA PRO A 228 -8.60 5.29 -14.55
C PRO A 228 -9.10 6.66 -14.97
N ALA A 229 -9.69 6.79 -16.16
CA ALA A 229 -10.26 8.02 -16.67
C ALA A 229 -11.44 8.55 -15.83
N LEU A 230 -12.12 7.68 -15.08
CA LEU A 230 -13.19 8.04 -14.14
C LEU A 230 -12.69 8.16 -12.70
N LEU A 231 -11.79 7.27 -12.30
CA LEU A 231 -11.27 7.23 -10.93
C LEU A 231 -10.33 8.39 -10.60
N LEU A 232 -9.37 8.71 -11.47
CA LEU A 232 -8.35 9.73 -11.17
C LEU A 232 -8.93 11.13 -10.97
N PRO A 233 -9.89 11.60 -11.79
CA PRO A 233 -10.58 12.87 -11.52
C PRO A 233 -11.32 12.88 -10.18
N ASP A 234 -11.93 11.77 -9.77
CA ASP A 234 -12.62 11.65 -8.49
C ASP A 234 -11.63 11.79 -7.31
N LEU A 235 -10.48 11.10 -7.38
CA LEU A 235 -9.45 11.17 -6.34
C LEU A 235 -8.82 12.56 -6.20
N LEU A 236 -8.75 13.33 -7.29
CA LEU A 236 -8.15 14.69 -7.32
C LEU A 236 -9.21 15.80 -7.22
N LYS A 237 -10.47 15.44 -6.99
CA LYS A 237 -11.56 16.43 -6.90
C LYS A 237 -11.32 17.43 -5.78
N GLY A 238 -11.32 18.73 -6.14
CA GLY A 238 -11.12 19.83 -5.20
C GLY A 238 -9.67 20.01 -4.73
N ILE A 239 -8.71 19.31 -5.33
CA ILE A 239 -7.27 19.40 -5.05
C ILE A 239 -6.61 20.23 -6.15
N GLU A 240 -5.73 21.15 -5.76
CA GLU A 240 -4.95 21.97 -6.68
C GLU A 240 -3.91 21.09 -7.39
N VAL A 241 -3.97 21.06 -8.72
CA VAL A 241 -2.98 20.34 -9.56
C VAL A 241 -2.36 21.31 -10.56
N GLU A 242 -1.07 21.47 -10.51
CA GLU A 242 -0.28 22.26 -11.46
C GLU A 242 0.23 21.35 -12.58
N TRP A 243 -0.46 21.39 -13.72
CA TRP A 243 -0.13 20.64 -14.91
C TRP A 243 0.97 21.30 -15.73
N ALA A 244 1.65 20.51 -16.58
CA ALA A 244 2.79 20.94 -17.40
C ALA A 244 3.87 21.67 -16.58
N THR A 245 4.04 21.25 -15.32
CA THR A 245 4.93 21.90 -14.36
C THR A 245 6.00 20.92 -13.91
N GLU A 246 7.24 21.22 -14.27
CA GLU A 246 8.40 20.50 -13.74
C GLU A 246 8.66 20.95 -12.28
N ALA A 247 8.84 19.99 -11.39
CA ALA A 247 9.07 20.26 -9.99
C ALA A 247 10.58 20.35 -9.69
N THR A 248 11.06 21.56 -9.44
CA THR A 248 12.41 21.82 -8.91
C THR A 248 12.38 21.71 -7.39
N LEU A 249 13.14 20.76 -6.85
CA LEU A 249 13.18 20.45 -5.43
C LEU A 249 14.42 21.05 -4.77
N ASP A 250 14.21 21.73 -3.65
CA ASP A 250 15.26 22.02 -2.67
C ASP A 250 14.91 21.25 -1.38
N LEU A 251 15.69 20.21 -1.08
CA LEU A 251 15.42 19.31 0.03
C LEU A 251 15.88 19.89 1.38
N ASP A 252 16.87 20.77 1.39
CA ASP A 252 17.38 21.43 2.60
C ASP A 252 16.36 22.45 3.10
N GLU A 253 15.85 23.28 2.20
CA GLU A 253 14.82 24.28 2.50
C GLU A 253 13.39 23.70 2.44
N ARG A 254 13.24 22.47 2.00
CA ARG A 254 11.93 21.80 1.77
C ARG A 254 11.02 22.64 0.89
N THR A 255 11.53 23.06 -0.26
CA THR A 255 10.73 23.81 -1.22
C THR A 255 10.50 23.04 -2.52
N VAL A 256 9.38 23.34 -3.18
CA VAL A 256 9.06 22.95 -4.56
C VAL A 256 8.77 24.23 -5.33
N ASN A 257 9.54 24.48 -6.38
CA ASN A 257 9.44 25.71 -7.17
C ASN A 257 9.47 26.98 -6.30
N GLY A 258 10.35 27.02 -5.26
CA GLY A 258 10.50 28.13 -4.31
C GLY A 258 9.40 28.26 -3.26
N ARG A 259 8.38 27.37 -3.25
CA ARG A 259 7.33 27.34 -2.22
C ARG A 259 7.67 26.32 -1.13
N ALA A 260 7.54 26.73 0.13
CA ALA A 260 7.86 25.90 1.28
C ALA A 260 6.71 24.94 1.66
N PHE A 261 7.07 23.70 2.02
CA PHE A 261 6.15 22.63 2.43
C PHE A 261 6.65 21.93 3.71
N ASP A 262 5.73 21.40 4.49
CA ASP A 262 6.06 20.60 5.66
C ASP A 262 6.51 19.18 5.26
N ALA A 263 5.99 18.68 4.14
CA ALA A 263 6.36 17.40 3.54
C ALA A 263 6.31 17.46 2.00
N ILE A 264 7.25 16.76 1.36
CA ILE A 264 7.31 16.55 -0.09
C ILE A 264 7.21 15.05 -0.35
N LEU A 265 6.32 14.63 -1.26
CA LEU A 265 6.12 13.23 -1.62
C LEU A 265 6.43 13.02 -3.11
N LEU A 266 7.39 12.16 -3.41
CA LEU A 266 7.65 11.72 -4.77
C LEU A 266 6.75 10.53 -5.11
N ALA A 267 5.88 10.73 -6.11
CA ALA A 267 4.91 9.76 -6.60
C ALA A 267 4.89 9.69 -8.14
N ASN A 268 5.96 10.15 -8.79
CA ASN A 268 6.09 10.34 -10.24
C ASN A 268 6.62 9.11 -10.98
N GLY A 269 6.47 7.91 -10.38
CA GLY A 269 6.75 6.66 -11.05
C GLY A 269 8.21 6.48 -11.46
N TRP A 270 8.46 6.27 -12.77
CA TRP A 270 9.80 6.06 -13.28
C TRP A 270 10.69 7.31 -13.19
N GLN A 271 10.15 8.50 -13.34
CA GLN A 271 10.89 9.74 -13.26
C GLN A 271 11.54 10.01 -11.88
N MET A 272 11.09 9.30 -10.83
CA MET A 272 11.76 9.33 -9.53
C MET A 272 13.24 8.94 -9.61
N GLN A 273 13.63 8.11 -10.59
CA GLN A 273 15.01 7.69 -10.84
C GLN A 273 15.90 8.87 -11.26
N ASP A 274 15.35 9.86 -11.94
CA ASP A 274 16.10 11.05 -12.38
C ASP A 274 16.39 11.99 -11.21
N GLN A 275 15.48 12.06 -10.24
CA GLN A 275 15.61 12.87 -9.03
C GLN A 275 16.45 12.20 -7.95
N LEU A 276 16.37 10.87 -7.84
CA LEU A 276 17.07 10.05 -6.83
C LEU A 276 17.70 8.82 -7.51
N PRO A 277 18.80 8.96 -8.27
CA PRO A 277 19.45 7.86 -8.99
C PRO A 277 19.88 6.69 -8.09
N GLU A 278 20.22 7.01 -6.84
CA GLU A 278 20.63 6.04 -5.83
C GLU A 278 19.52 5.07 -5.39
N LEU A 279 18.27 5.31 -5.76
CA LEU A 279 17.19 4.33 -5.56
C LEU A 279 17.44 3.04 -6.34
N GLY A 280 18.17 3.12 -7.45
CA GLY A 280 18.47 1.98 -8.29
C GLY A 280 17.18 1.33 -8.83
N LEU A 281 16.22 2.14 -9.24
CA LEU A 281 15.00 1.62 -9.87
C LEU A 281 15.33 0.91 -11.18
N VAL A 282 14.56 -0.11 -11.49
CA VAL A 282 14.65 -0.85 -12.74
C VAL A 282 13.41 -0.55 -13.57
N GLY A 283 13.61 0.08 -14.72
CA GLY A 283 12.54 0.35 -15.68
C GLY A 283 12.10 -0.92 -16.40
N ARG A 284 10.80 -1.16 -16.47
CA ARG A 284 10.19 -2.24 -17.25
C ARG A 284 9.18 -1.66 -18.21
N LEU A 285 9.53 -1.72 -19.50
CA LEU A 285 8.63 -1.33 -20.58
C LEU A 285 7.52 -2.38 -20.70
N GLY A 286 6.30 -1.92 -20.82
CA GLY A 286 5.15 -2.79 -21.08
C GLY A 286 4.18 -2.14 -22.03
N GLN A 287 3.73 -2.90 -22.99
CA GLN A 287 2.72 -2.51 -23.97
C GLN A 287 1.44 -3.27 -23.71
N ILE A 288 0.31 -2.56 -23.81
CA ILE A 288 -1.04 -3.13 -23.80
C ILE A 288 -1.73 -2.80 -25.11
N GLU A 289 -2.70 -3.62 -25.46
CA GLU A 289 -3.61 -3.40 -26.56
C GLU A 289 -5.03 -3.29 -26.05
N TRP A 290 -5.87 -2.51 -26.73
CA TRP A 290 -7.30 -2.47 -26.46
C TRP A 290 -8.12 -2.12 -27.70
N LEU A 291 -9.40 -2.41 -27.61
CA LEU A 291 -10.40 -2.00 -28.60
C LEU A 291 -11.69 -1.55 -27.91
N GLU A 292 -12.47 -0.78 -28.65
CA GLU A 292 -13.85 -0.44 -28.32
C GLU A 292 -14.76 -1.42 -29.06
N SER A 293 -15.37 -2.35 -28.33
CA SER A 293 -16.27 -3.38 -28.85
C SER A 293 -17.66 -2.79 -29.14
N GLU A 294 -18.32 -3.28 -30.17
CA GLU A 294 -19.74 -3.00 -30.40
C GLU A 294 -20.63 -3.70 -29.35
N ILE A 295 -20.10 -4.76 -28.72
CA ILE A 295 -20.82 -5.57 -27.74
C ILE A 295 -20.51 -5.03 -26.35
N ASP A 296 -21.55 -4.57 -25.65
CA ASP A 296 -21.44 -4.27 -24.22
C ASP A 296 -21.28 -5.57 -23.42
N ALA A 297 -20.36 -5.58 -22.47
CA ALA A 297 -20.12 -6.74 -21.63
C ALA A 297 -19.89 -6.34 -20.17
N PRO A 298 -20.37 -7.16 -19.24
CA PRO A 298 -20.09 -6.97 -17.83
C PRO A 298 -18.57 -7.01 -17.58
N ALA A 299 -18.14 -6.36 -16.51
CA ALA A 299 -16.75 -6.40 -16.09
C ALA A 299 -16.32 -7.84 -15.83
N SER A 300 -15.22 -8.24 -16.46
CA SER A 300 -14.66 -9.59 -16.34
C SER A 300 -13.15 -9.57 -16.57
N ALA A 301 -12.45 -10.56 -16.02
CA ALA A 301 -11.00 -10.66 -16.16
C ALA A 301 -10.52 -12.11 -16.23
N ILE A 302 -9.51 -12.34 -17.08
CA ILE A 302 -8.81 -13.62 -17.21
C ILE A 302 -7.31 -13.34 -17.09
N ALA A 303 -6.59 -14.14 -16.32
CA ALA A 303 -5.14 -14.03 -16.14
C ALA A 303 -4.46 -15.40 -16.27
N ALA A 304 -3.30 -15.42 -16.94
CA ALA A 304 -2.39 -16.58 -17.01
C ALA A 304 -0.95 -16.07 -17.32
N GLY A 305 -0.42 -15.18 -16.46
CA GLY A 305 0.76 -14.38 -16.73
C GLY A 305 0.37 -13.06 -17.40
N PRO A 306 0.13 -13.01 -18.69
CA PRO A 306 -0.67 -11.96 -19.33
C PRO A 306 -2.10 -11.93 -18.78
N TYR A 307 -2.85 -10.87 -19.04
CA TYR A 307 -4.24 -10.75 -18.64
C TYR A 307 -5.10 -10.14 -19.75
N ALA A 308 -6.36 -10.46 -19.71
CA ALA A 308 -7.39 -9.83 -20.53
C ALA A 308 -8.52 -9.35 -19.64
N VAL A 309 -9.03 -8.13 -19.85
CA VAL A 309 -10.04 -7.49 -19.03
C VAL A 309 -11.07 -6.76 -19.90
N ALA A 310 -12.33 -6.88 -19.52
CA ALA A 310 -13.44 -6.18 -20.18
C ALA A 310 -14.25 -5.36 -19.19
N SER A 311 -14.79 -4.25 -19.65
CA SER A 311 -15.80 -3.45 -18.96
C SER A 311 -16.56 -2.60 -20.00
N GLY A 312 -17.87 -2.70 -20.03
CA GLY A 312 -18.68 -2.01 -21.03
C GLY A 312 -18.23 -2.38 -22.45
N HIS A 313 -17.99 -1.38 -23.25
CA HIS A 313 -17.49 -1.54 -24.61
C HIS A 313 -15.96 -1.77 -24.70
N LYS A 314 -15.21 -1.65 -23.61
CA LYS A 314 -13.74 -1.77 -23.63
C LYS A 314 -13.28 -3.22 -23.47
N ARG A 315 -12.34 -3.62 -24.31
CA ARG A 315 -11.57 -4.88 -24.20
C ARG A 315 -10.10 -4.53 -24.18
N LEU A 316 -9.38 -4.93 -23.14
CA LEU A 316 -7.95 -4.66 -22.99
C LEU A 316 -7.21 -5.94 -22.67
N TRP A 317 -6.04 -6.10 -23.27
CA TRP A 317 -5.17 -7.27 -23.02
C TRP A 317 -3.69 -6.90 -23.05
N GLY A 318 -2.88 -7.79 -22.50
CA GLY A 318 -1.42 -7.68 -22.37
C GLY A 318 -1.00 -8.12 -20.97
N ALA A 319 0.15 -7.70 -20.55
CA ALA A 319 1.06 -6.76 -21.17
C ALA A 319 2.43 -7.41 -21.35
N THR A 320 3.18 -6.92 -22.33
CA THR A 320 4.59 -7.28 -22.45
C THR A 320 5.40 -6.80 -21.23
N PHE A 321 6.57 -7.38 -21.02
CA PHE A 321 7.41 -7.08 -19.87
C PHE A 321 8.89 -7.10 -20.25
N GLU A 322 9.35 -6.00 -20.86
CA GLU A 322 10.69 -5.86 -21.41
C GLU A 322 11.58 -5.00 -20.51
N GLN A 323 12.89 -5.13 -20.64
CA GLN A 323 13.80 -4.21 -19.98
C GLN A 323 13.75 -2.86 -20.68
N HIS A 324 13.57 -1.78 -19.91
CA HIS A 324 13.61 -0.43 -20.45
C HIS A 324 15.06 0.01 -20.64
N ALA A 325 15.40 0.38 -21.88
CA ALA A 325 16.74 0.81 -22.26
C ALA A 325 16.97 2.34 -22.12
N GLY A 326 15.96 3.10 -21.64
CA GLY A 326 15.98 4.56 -21.57
C GLY A 326 15.15 5.24 -22.65
N GLY A 327 14.95 6.54 -22.52
CA GLY A 327 14.15 7.36 -23.42
C GLY A 327 12.64 7.24 -23.22
N ALA A 328 11.86 7.85 -24.11
CA ALA A 328 10.40 7.78 -24.06
C ALA A 328 9.87 6.40 -24.42
N PRO A 329 8.84 5.88 -23.74
CA PRO A 329 8.22 4.61 -24.12
C PRO A 329 7.59 4.70 -25.51
N ARG A 330 7.80 3.68 -26.33
CA ARG A 330 7.25 3.60 -27.68
C ARG A 330 6.57 2.25 -27.87
N VAL A 331 5.47 2.27 -28.63
CA VAL A 331 4.82 1.05 -29.08
C VAL A 331 5.67 0.35 -30.15
N SER A 332 5.62 -0.98 -30.19
CA SER A 332 6.32 -1.79 -31.18
C SER A 332 5.41 -2.88 -31.73
N GLU A 333 5.64 -3.26 -32.99
CA GLU A 333 4.89 -4.34 -33.64
C GLU A 333 5.24 -5.70 -33.02
N ALA A 334 6.47 -5.89 -32.53
CA ALA A 334 6.87 -7.12 -31.85
C ALA A 334 6.05 -7.31 -30.53
N ALA A 335 5.92 -6.24 -29.72
CA ALA A 335 5.10 -6.27 -28.51
C ALA A 335 3.61 -6.47 -28.84
N ARG A 336 3.13 -5.91 -29.96
CA ARG A 336 1.76 -6.14 -30.42
C ARG A 336 1.53 -7.60 -30.78
N ALA A 337 2.46 -8.23 -31.52
CA ALA A 337 2.36 -9.63 -31.89
C ALA A 337 2.35 -10.55 -30.65
N GLU A 338 3.21 -10.30 -29.65
CA GLU A 338 3.22 -11.01 -28.37
C GLU A 338 1.88 -10.88 -27.63
N ASN A 339 1.33 -9.67 -27.59
CA ASN A 339 0.03 -9.42 -26.96
C ASN A 339 -1.11 -10.11 -27.72
N GLN A 340 -1.07 -10.17 -29.06
CA GLN A 340 -2.08 -10.87 -29.85
C GLN A 340 -2.03 -12.39 -29.62
N GLU A 341 -0.86 -13.00 -29.61
CA GLU A 341 -0.69 -14.41 -29.28
C GLU A 341 -1.23 -14.72 -27.87
N SER A 342 -0.94 -13.84 -26.91
CA SER A 342 -1.48 -13.96 -25.56
C SER A 342 -3.01 -13.88 -25.52
N LEU A 343 -3.62 -12.98 -26.30
CA LEU A 343 -5.08 -12.84 -26.38
C LEU A 343 -5.74 -14.08 -26.98
N GLU A 344 -5.16 -14.68 -28.03
CA GLU A 344 -5.66 -15.90 -28.65
C GLU A 344 -5.80 -17.03 -27.64
N GLN A 345 -4.82 -17.17 -26.74
CA GLN A 345 -4.81 -18.18 -25.70
C GLN A 345 -5.76 -17.85 -24.52
N LEU A 346 -5.82 -16.59 -24.13
CA LEU A 346 -6.61 -16.14 -22.97
C LEU A 346 -8.09 -16.04 -23.27
N ALA A 347 -8.44 -15.39 -24.38
CA ALA A 347 -9.80 -15.04 -24.75
C ALA A 347 -10.01 -15.15 -26.27
N PRO A 348 -10.13 -16.36 -26.81
CA PRO A 348 -10.24 -16.61 -28.27
C PRO A 348 -11.38 -15.83 -28.94
N TYR A 349 -12.46 -15.57 -28.22
CA TYR A 349 -13.59 -14.80 -28.75
C TYR A 349 -13.19 -13.33 -28.97
N TRP A 350 -12.49 -12.71 -28.03
CA TRP A 350 -12.00 -11.33 -28.18
C TRP A 350 -10.88 -11.24 -29.23
N TRP A 351 -10.08 -12.29 -29.36
CA TRP A 351 -9.08 -12.38 -30.42
C TRP A 351 -9.73 -12.34 -31.83
N GLN A 352 -10.83 -13.08 -32.05
CA GLN A 352 -11.58 -13.01 -33.30
C GLN A 352 -12.15 -11.60 -33.59
N GLU A 353 -12.60 -10.91 -32.57
CA GLU A 353 -13.03 -9.52 -32.66
C GLU A 353 -11.85 -8.60 -33.03
N ALA A 354 -10.70 -8.76 -32.36
CA ALA A 354 -9.49 -7.99 -32.60
C ALA A 354 -8.90 -8.20 -34.01
N GLN A 355 -9.20 -9.32 -34.69
CA GLN A 355 -8.84 -9.53 -36.08
C GLN A 355 -9.69 -8.70 -37.07
N ARG A 356 -10.86 -8.27 -36.67
CA ARG A 356 -11.80 -7.49 -37.50
C ARG A 356 -11.65 -5.99 -37.31
N GLN A 357 -11.08 -5.56 -36.21
CA GLN A 357 -10.91 -4.15 -35.84
C GLN A 357 -9.44 -3.88 -35.53
N GLN A 358 -8.97 -2.68 -35.88
CA GLN A 358 -7.63 -2.27 -35.50
C GLN A 358 -7.58 -1.95 -34.01
N ALA A 359 -6.85 -2.75 -33.22
CA ALA A 359 -6.60 -2.45 -31.82
C ALA A 359 -5.71 -1.22 -31.67
N MET A 360 -5.98 -0.43 -30.66
CA MET A 360 -5.11 0.65 -30.20
C MET A 360 -4.03 0.09 -29.28
N SER A 361 -2.87 0.74 -29.24
CA SER A 361 -1.73 0.34 -28.42
C SER A 361 -1.24 1.45 -27.52
N ARG A 362 -0.75 1.09 -26.35
CA ARG A 362 -0.09 2.01 -25.43
C ARG A 362 1.10 1.34 -24.75
N ALA A 363 2.22 2.05 -24.70
CA ALA A 363 3.41 1.64 -23.97
C ALA A 363 3.67 2.54 -22.75
N GLY A 364 4.24 1.96 -21.70
CA GLY A 364 4.60 2.71 -20.50
C GLY A 364 5.72 2.05 -19.72
N VAL A 365 6.52 2.85 -19.02
CA VAL A 365 7.63 2.36 -18.19
C VAL A 365 7.17 2.18 -16.75
N ARG A 366 7.18 0.94 -16.28
CA ARG A 366 6.90 0.59 -14.89
C ARG A 366 8.19 0.68 -14.08
N ALA A 367 8.17 1.45 -13.00
CA ALA A 367 9.26 1.46 -12.02
C ALA A 367 9.19 0.22 -11.15
N THR A 368 10.27 -0.55 -11.11
CA THR A 368 10.42 -1.71 -10.22
C THR A 368 11.70 -1.56 -9.40
N THR A 369 11.80 -2.33 -8.33
CA THR A 369 13.01 -2.46 -7.51
C THR A 369 13.66 -3.82 -7.74
N ALA A 370 14.92 -3.96 -7.40
CA ALA A 370 15.64 -5.23 -7.52
C ALA A 370 15.01 -6.36 -6.67
N ASP A 371 14.38 -6.02 -5.53
CA ASP A 371 13.69 -6.97 -4.65
C ASP A 371 12.19 -7.12 -4.97
N ARG A 372 11.69 -6.42 -5.98
CA ARG A 372 10.29 -6.42 -6.44
C ARG A 372 9.28 -5.95 -5.39
N LEU A 373 9.74 -5.27 -4.33
CA LEU A 373 8.89 -4.66 -3.31
C LEU A 373 8.78 -3.15 -3.56
N PRO A 374 7.66 -2.52 -3.22
CA PRO A 374 7.50 -1.08 -3.37
C PRO A 374 8.48 -0.29 -2.50
N ILE A 375 8.65 0.98 -2.81
CA ILE A 375 9.37 1.94 -1.96
C ILE A 375 8.31 2.87 -1.37
N ILE A 376 8.09 2.75 -0.05
CA ILE A 376 7.07 3.52 0.67
C ILE A 376 7.67 3.97 2.01
N GLY A 377 7.76 5.27 2.25
CA GLY A 377 8.30 5.80 3.51
C GLY A 377 9.15 7.04 3.33
N ALA A 378 9.65 7.54 4.46
CA ALA A 378 10.55 8.69 4.47
C ALA A 378 11.90 8.36 3.81
N TRP A 379 12.41 9.32 3.02
CA TRP A 379 13.77 9.26 2.50
C TRP A 379 14.76 9.44 3.64
N PRO A 380 15.79 8.60 3.77
CA PRO A 380 16.72 8.70 4.89
C PRO A 380 17.67 9.89 4.77
N ASP A 381 18.01 10.48 5.92
CA ASP A 381 19.12 11.41 6.06
C ASP A 381 20.43 10.64 5.80
N ARG A 382 20.95 10.77 4.60
CA ARG A 382 22.15 10.04 4.16
C ARG A 382 23.43 10.47 4.88
N PRO A 383 23.70 11.77 5.10
CA PRO A 383 24.81 12.22 5.92
C PRO A 383 24.83 11.57 7.31
N ALA A 384 23.70 11.56 8.02
CA ALA A 384 23.58 10.91 9.33
C ALA A 384 23.78 9.39 9.24
N LEU A 385 23.25 8.76 8.19
CA LEU A 385 23.41 7.32 7.97
C LEU A 385 24.86 6.91 7.68
N ILE A 386 25.58 7.74 6.93
CA ILE A 386 27.03 7.55 6.66
C ILE A 386 27.84 7.74 7.92
N ALA A 387 27.53 8.73 8.75
CA ALA A 387 28.21 8.99 10.02
C ALA A 387 28.06 7.77 10.98
N ASP A 388 26.92 7.12 10.99
CA ASP A 388 26.64 5.96 11.84
C ASP A 388 27.02 4.62 11.22
N ARG A 389 27.66 4.61 10.05
CA ARG A 389 27.94 3.39 9.26
C ARG A 389 28.58 2.26 10.06
N HIS A 390 29.60 2.57 10.89
CA HIS A 390 30.28 1.56 11.68
C HIS A 390 29.38 0.87 12.72
N GLN A 391 28.43 1.57 13.27
CA GLN A 391 27.44 1.01 14.18
C GLN A 391 26.43 0.15 13.41
N LEU A 392 26.02 0.63 12.24
CA LEU A 392 25.05 -0.04 11.36
C LEU A 392 25.60 -1.34 10.77
N GLU A 393 26.88 -1.44 10.45
CA GLU A 393 27.51 -2.67 9.97
C GLU A 393 27.33 -3.85 10.95
N ARG A 394 27.23 -3.56 12.25
CA ARG A 394 27.08 -4.56 13.31
C ARG A 394 25.64 -4.92 13.62
N ALA A 395 24.69 -4.05 13.35
CA ALA A 395 23.31 -4.18 13.83
C ALA A 395 22.25 -3.63 12.86
N THR A 396 22.37 -3.85 11.55
CA THR A 396 21.41 -3.36 10.56
C THR A 396 19.96 -3.77 10.82
N TRP A 397 19.73 -4.92 11.47
CA TRP A 397 18.39 -5.42 11.81
C TRP A 397 17.72 -4.69 12.99
N GLN A 398 18.48 -3.94 13.78
CA GLN A 398 17.95 -3.18 14.93
C GLN A 398 17.47 -1.78 14.53
N VAL A 399 17.74 -1.36 13.29
CA VAL A 399 17.34 -0.04 12.80
C VAL A 399 15.83 0.01 12.64
N ALA A 400 15.20 1.00 13.27
CA ALA A 400 13.76 1.22 13.12
C ALA A 400 13.42 1.65 11.68
N PRO A 401 12.24 1.30 11.15
CA PRO A 401 11.84 1.64 9.78
C PRO A 401 11.94 3.12 9.41
N ASP A 402 11.77 4.00 10.37
CA ASP A 402 11.80 5.47 10.20
C ASP A 402 13.03 6.12 10.84
N ALA A 403 14.00 5.33 11.30
CA ALA A 403 15.29 5.86 11.66
C ALA A 403 15.87 6.65 10.48
N TYR A 404 16.50 7.78 10.76
CA TYR A 404 17.01 8.70 9.74
C TYR A 404 15.96 9.33 8.79
N GLY A 405 14.66 9.17 9.06
CA GLY A 405 13.57 9.65 8.19
C GLY A 405 13.10 11.08 8.46
N LYS A 406 13.94 11.98 8.99
CA LYS A 406 13.54 13.34 9.38
C LYS A 406 13.70 14.40 8.27
N THR A 407 13.91 13.98 7.05
CA THR A 407 14.16 14.89 5.91
C THR A 407 12.92 15.68 5.45
N GLY A 408 11.71 15.23 5.78
CA GLY A 408 10.47 15.76 5.21
C GLY A 408 10.19 15.30 3.79
N LEU A 409 11.07 14.51 3.19
CA LEU A 409 10.88 13.88 1.89
C LEU A 409 10.38 12.45 2.08
N PHE A 410 9.32 12.08 1.35
CA PHE A 410 8.71 10.76 1.34
C PHE A 410 8.61 10.19 -0.07
N LEU A 411 8.65 8.88 -0.18
CA LEU A 411 8.59 8.18 -1.46
C LEU A 411 7.38 7.25 -1.52
N ALA A 412 6.74 7.20 -2.68
CA ALA A 412 5.61 6.33 -3.00
C ALA A 412 5.77 5.79 -4.43
N GLY A 413 6.52 4.70 -4.60
CA GLY A 413 6.84 4.19 -5.94
C GLY A 413 7.39 2.78 -5.96
N GLY A 414 7.96 2.40 -7.11
CA GLY A 414 8.49 1.05 -7.29
C GLY A 414 7.41 -0.04 -7.37
N TYR A 415 6.18 0.31 -7.77
CA TYR A 415 5.00 -0.56 -7.73
C TYR A 415 4.96 -1.62 -8.84
N GLY A 416 5.86 -1.52 -9.81
CA GLY A 416 5.86 -2.41 -10.97
C GLY A 416 4.53 -2.36 -11.72
N SER A 417 3.95 -3.53 -12.00
CA SER A 417 2.65 -3.66 -12.69
C SER A 417 1.43 -3.55 -11.77
N ARG A 418 1.62 -3.22 -10.46
CA ARG A 418 0.56 -3.28 -9.45
C ARG A 418 0.27 -1.92 -8.80
N GLY A 419 0.39 -0.84 -9.57
CA GLY A 419 0.18 0.52 -9.08
C GLY A 419 -1.16 0.71 -8.39
N PHE A 420 -2.24 0.26 -9.00
CA PHE A 420 -3.59 0.34 -8.44
C PHE A 420 -3.80 -0.54 -7.18
N THR A 421 -3.00 -1.58 -6.99
CA THR A 421 -3.04 -2.39 -5.76
C THR A 421 -2.27 -1.72 -4.63
N TRP A 422 -1.06 -1.19 -4.91
CA TRP A 422 -0.18 -0.65 -3.89
C TRP A 422 -0.53 0.78 -3.44
N ALA A 423 -1.04 1.62 -4.36
CA ALA A 423 -1.21 3.05 -4.12
C ALA A 423 -2.12 3.39 -2.93
N PRO A 424 -3.27 2.75 -2.71
CA PRO A 424 -4.11 3.02 -1.55
C PRO A 424 -3.43 2.70 -0.22
N TRP A 425 -2.76 1.57 -0.14
CA TRP A 425 -2.05 1.16 1.08
C TRP A 425 -0.84 2.04 1.37
N ALA A 426 -0.09 2.43 0.34
CA ALA A 426 0.99 3.41 0.45
C ALA A 426 0.48 4.76 0.97
N ALA A 427 -0.67 5.21 0.46
CA ALA A 427 -1.30 6.45 0.91
C ALA A 427 -1.70 6.38 2.39
N ALA A 428 -2.26 5.26 2.84
CA ALA A 428 -2.60 5.06 4.25
C ALA A 428 -1.36 5.06 5.16
N ILE A 429 -0.26 4.41 4.74
CA ILE A 429 1.01 4.39 5.48
C ILE A 429 1.61 5.79 5.59
N LEU A 430 1.73 6.51 4.47
CA LEU A 430 2.36 7.83 4.45
C LEU A 430 1.51 8.88 5.16
N ARG A 431 0.19 8.81 5.03
CA ARG A 431 -0.72 9.62 5.84
C ARG A 431 -0.46 9.40 7.34
N ALA A 432 -0.36 8.15 7.77
CA ALA A 432 -0.10 7.83 9.17
C ALA A 432 1.27 8.36 9.63
N GLN A 433 2.30 8.32 8.79
CA GLN A 433 3.62 8.88 9.11
C GLN A 433 3.60 10.41 9.22
N ILE A 434 2.92 11.10 8.30
CA ILE A 434 2.87 12.58 8.27
C ILE A 434 2.05 13.12 9.44
N PHE A 435 0.94 12.48 9.79
CA PHE A 435 0.07 12.91 10.88
C PHE A 435 0.40 12.27 12.24
N ASN A 436 1.40 11.40 12.29
CA ASN A 436 1.73 10.59 13.47
C ASN A 436 0.50 9.79 13.98
N ASP A 437 -0.31 9.31 13.05
CA ASP A 437 -1.43 8.41 13.31
C ASP A 437 -0.93 6.95 13.44
N PRO A 438 -1.74 6.01 13.98
CA PRO A 438 -1.43 4.58 13.97
C PRO A 438 -1.16 4.09 12.55
N ASN A 439 -0.01 3.43 12.35
CA ASN A 439 0.35 2.94 11.03
C ASN A 439 -0.41 1.65 10.72
N PRO A 440 -1.06 1.51 9.55
CA PRO A 440 -1.79 0.31 9.18
C PRO A 440 -0.89 -0.90 8.90
N ALA A 441 0.41 -0.67 8.69
CA ALA A 441 1.37 -1.72 8.38
C ALA A 441 2.12 -2.17 9.64
N HIS A 442 2.31 -3.48 9.80
CA HIS A 442 3.17 -4.06 10.83
C HIS A 442 4.64 -3.64 10.66
N SER A 443 5.42 -3.67 11.74
CA SER A 443 6.83 -3.26 11.71
C SER A 443 7.67 -4.04 10.68
N ASP A 444 7.46 -5.34 10.54
CA ASP A 444 8.18 -6.17 9.55
C ASP A 444 7.79 -5.80 8.12
N ALA A 445 6.52 -5.51 7.90
CA ALA A 445 6.02 -4.99 6.65
C ALA A 445 6.69 -3.66 6.29
N LEU A 446 6.73 -2.72 7.25
CA LEU A 446 7.41 -1.43 7.06
C LEU A 446 8.89 -1.62 6.75
N ARG A 447 9.62 -2.46 7.51
CA ARG A 447 11.05 -2.75 7.25
C ARG A 447 11.30 -3.24 5.82
N ALA A 448 10.37 -3.99 5.26
CA ALA A 448 10.48 -4.55 3.92
C ALA A 448 10.28 -3.54 2.78
N ILE A 449 9.60 -2.40 3.04
CA ILE A 449 9.22 -1.43 1.99
C ILE A 449 9.84 -0.04 2.13
N VAL A 450 10.36 0.31 3.33
CA VAL A 450 10.95 1.65 3.54
C VAL A 450 12.21 1.88 2.70
N PRO A 451 12.48 3.13 2.26
CA PRO A 451 13.62 3.47 1.42
C PRO A 451 14.97 3.07 2.03
N ILE A 452 15.16 3.27 3.33
CA ILE A 452 16.42 2.98 4.04
C ILE A 452 16.91 1.52 3.88
N ARG A 453 16.01 0.57 3.56
CA ARG A 453 16.37 -0.83 3.37
C ARG A 453 17.45 -1.04 2.29
N HIS A 454 17.49 -0.17 1.29
CA HIS A 454 18.48 -0.25 0.22
C HIS A 454 19.87 0.13 0.74
N SER A 455 19.99 1.24 1.47
CA SER A 455 21.24 1.66 2.11
C SER A 455 21.72 0.65 3.14
N LEU A 456 20.84 0.12 3.99
CA LEU A 456 21.21 -0.90 4.97
C LEU A 456 21.71 -2.20 4.32
N ARG A 457 21.15 -2.60 3.18
CA ARG A 457 21.64 -3.75 2.41
C ARG A 457 23.01 -3.47 1.78
N ALA A 458 23.25 -2.26 1.28
CA ALA A 458 24.55 -1.85 0.75
C ALA A 458 25.62 -1.89 1.84
N ILE A 459 25.34 -1.31 3.01
CA ILE A 459 26.22 -1.33 4.19
C ILE A 459 26.55 -2.79 4.58
N LYS A 460 25.53 -3.65 4.72
CA LYS A 460 25.74 -5.07 5.10
C LYS A 460 26.60 -5.83 4.09
N ARG A 461 26.51 -5.50 2.81
CA ARG A 461 27.31 -6.12 1.75
C ARG A 461 28.70 -5.49 1.58
N LYS A 462 29.06 -4.51 2.40
CA LYS A 462 30.31 -3.74 2.30
C LYS A 462 30.55 -3.15 0.91
N LYS A 463 29.47 -2.80 0.21
CA LYS A 463 29.54 -2.11 -1.08
C LYS A 463 29.72 -0.61 -0.83
N PRO A 464 30.53 0.11 -1.63
CA PRO A 464 30.48 1.57 -1.63
C PRO A 464 29.07 2.01 -2.02
N GLU A 465 28.59 3.05 -1.38
CA GLU A 465 27.32 3.72 -1.71
C GLU A 465 27.41 4.56 -2.97
#